data_a1f1b29468e68b214fe0dbd2309e78c3
#
_entry.id   a1f1b29468e68b214fe0dbd2309e78c3
#
_cell.length_a   1.000
_cell.length_b   1.000
_cell.length_c   1.000
_cell.angle_alpha   90.00
_cell.angle_beta   90.00
_cell.angle_gamma   90.00
#
_symmetry.space_group_name_H-M   'P 1'
#
loop_
_entity.id
_entity.type
_entity.pdbx_description
1 polymer ?
#
loop_
_entity_poly.entity_id
_entity_poly.type
_entity_poly.pdbx_seq_one_letter_code
_entity_poly.pdbx_strand_id
1 'polypeptide(L)'
;MARQQSRYICQSCGAAHIRWEGQCRTCGAWNTLVETVVREADTKRRAVAAGPGGRAGTPQSLSGLREAELVRIATGISEVDRVLGGGLVPGSAVLVGGEPGIGKSTLLLQAAAGLTTGPAGGAGRNVLYATGEESAGQVRLRAGRLGLLEGSASDLISVVAETDVGRIIDLAREARPIVLIVDSIQTVTVDELDGPAGSVGQVRESALRLMEMAKGDGIAVILVGHVTKDGTLAGPKTLEHLVDAVLNLEGDRTATLRLLRATKNRFGSTEEVGVFEMAEKGLAEVTDPGRAFLATTDEHAPGSVAGSSLEGTRPLLVEVQALVAPGGYGSPRRTASGIDSSRLALLVAVLGRRAGIGLGSHDVYANLAGGLELDDPGLDLPLCLALASSLRDKPVPRDLVAIGEIGLLGELRAVPGLERRLREAARLGFRTAIVPGSSRTNLPVVPGIDVIAVPNLRAAIGRALELGGGSAAHSDAPESEVPAAPAGRGSSGVS
;
A
#
# COMPACT_ATOMS: atom_id res chain seq x y z
N MET A 1 32.51 15.16 33.51
CA MET A 1 31.91 14.78 32.22
C MET A 1 32.65 13.55 31.74
N ALA A 2 32.05 12.39 31.79
CA ALA A 2 32.65 11.15 31.29
C ALA A 2 32.60 11.21 29.73
N ARG A 3 33.74 11.03 29.09
CA ARG A 3 33.89 11.01 27.65
C ARG A 3 33.22 9.72 27.14
N GLN A 4 32.07 9.84 26.50
CA GLN A 4 31.45 8.71 25.81
C GLN A 4 32.35 8.34 24.62
N GLN A 5 32.66 7.03 24.49
CA GLN A 5 33.50 6.53 23.39
C GLN A 5 32.61 5.83 22.39
N SER A 6 32.58 6.29 21.14
CA SER A 6 32.00 5.54 20.05
C SER A 6 32.90 4.37 19.65
N ARG A 7 32.29 3.24 19.25
CA ARG A 7 32.96 2.06 18.68
C ARG A 7 32.27 1.64 17.41
N TYR A 8 33.00 0.97 16.53
CA TYR A 8 32.48 0.43 15.28
C TYR A 8 32.17 -1.05 15.47
N ILE A 9 30.91 -1.45 15.29
CA ILE A 9 30.47 -2.84 15.44
C ILE A 9 30.19 -3.43 14.05
N CYS A 10 30.80 -4.59 13.78
CA CYS A 10 30.55 -5.32 12.55
C CYS A 10 29.14 -5.92 12.55
N GLN A 11 28.35 -5.60 11.53
CA GLN A 11 26.97 -6.10 11.38
C GLN A 11 26.92 -7.60 11.05
N SER A 12 28.00 -8.17 10.53
CA SER A 12 28.07 -9.60 10.16
C SER A 12 28.46 -10.53 11.31
N CYS A 13 29.36 -10.06 12.21
CA CYS A 13 29.89 -10.93 13.27
C CYS A 13 29.84 -10.33 14.68
N GLY A 14 29.37 -9.07 14.85
CA GLY A 14 29.28 -8.42 16.15
C GLY A 14 30.60 -7.93 16.75
N ALA A 15 31.74 -8.10 16.08
CA ALA A 15 33.05 -7.68 16.58
C ALA A 15 33.13 -6.16 16.70
N ALA A 16 33.65 -5.66 17.84
CA ALA A 16 33.83 -4.23 18.10
C ALA A 16 35.22 -3.75 17.69
N HIS A 17 35.30 -2.65 16.96
CA HIS A 17 36.52 -1.99 16.51
C HIS A 17 36.59 -0.57 17.09
N ILE A 18 37.78 -0.07 17.34
CA ILE A 18 38.02 1.29 17.90
C ILE A 18 37.85 2.39 16.83
N ARG A 19 38.04 2.04 15.55
CA ARG A 19 37.92 2.94 14.40
C ARG A 19 37.27 2.26 13.24
N TRP A 20 36.72 3.04 12.33
CA TRP A 20 36.18 2.51 11.08
C TRP A 20 37.32 1.98 10.20
N GLU A 21 37.11 0.78 9.68
CA GLU A 21 37.97 0.13 8.70
C GLU A 21 37.08 -0.42 7.59
N GLY A 22 37.48 -0.29 6.34
CA GLY A 22 36.66 -0.77 5.20
C GLY A 22 36.32 -2.26 5.26
N GLN A 23 37.13 -3.05 6.00
CA GLN A 23 36.95 -4.50 6.17
C GLN A 23 37.01 -4.88 7.66
N CYS A 24 36.11 -5.73 8.10
CA CYS A 24 36.13 -6.28 9.45
C CYS A 24 37.32 -7.23 9.63
N ARG A 25 38.21 -6.97 10.59
CA ARG A 25 39.38 -7.82 10.85
C ARG A 25 39.03 -9.21 11.39
N THR A 26 37.84 -9.37 11.96
CA THR A 26 37.44 -10.65 12.57
C THR A 26 36.81 -11.59 11.58
N CYS A 27 35.90 -11.12 10.69
CA CYS A 27 35.18 -11.96 9.75
C CYS A 27 35.48 -11.69 8.27
N GLY A 28 36.31 -10.67 7.95
CA GLY A 28 36.69 -10.33 6.59
C GLY A 28 35.59 -9.65 5.76
N ALA A 29 34.43 -9.38 6.32
CA ALA A 29 33.33 -8.72 5.60
C ALA A 29 33.66 -7.23 5.32
N TRP A 30 33.33 -6.76 4.11
CA TRP A 30 33.56 -5.38 3.68
C TRP A 30 32.35 -4.50 3.99
N ASN A 31 32.63 -3.23 4.38
CA ASN A 31 31.64 -2.19 4.63
C ASN A 31 30.54 -2.58 5.65
N THR A 32 30.90 -3.41 6.63
CA THR A 32 29.98 -3.91 7.67
C THR A 32 30.17 -3.26 9.02
N LEU A 33 31.12 -2.33 9.17
CA LEU A 33 31.40 -1.63 10.42
C LEU A 33 30.51 -0.41 10.57
N VAL A 34 29.63 -0.43 11.60
CA VAL A 34 28.71 0.67 11.92
C VAL A 34 29.09 1.28 13.24
N GLU A 35 29.18 2.61 13.27
CA GLU A 35 29.46 3.35 14.50
C GLU A 35 28.33 3.18 15.52
N THR A 36 28.68 2.89 16.75
CA THR A 36 27.74 2.65 17.83
C THR A 36 28.27 3.29 19.11
N VAL A 37 27.43 4.03 19.80
CA VAL A 37 27.79 4.61 21.12
C VAL A 37 27.86 3.49 22.15
N VAL A 38 29.03 3.32 22.77
CA VAL A 38 29.16 2.40 23.92
C VAL A 38 28.65 3.12 25.14
N ARG A 39 27.46 2.74 25.59
CA ARG A 39 26.91 3.20 26.88
C ARG A 39 27.65 2.46 28.00
N GLU A 40 28.45 3.17 28.81
CA GLU A 40 28.86 2.62 30.09
C GLU A 40 27.59 2.30 30.90
N ALA A 41 27.51 1.09 31.44
CA ALA A 41 26.39 0.66 32.25
C ALA A 41 26.31 1.55 33.51
N ASP A 42 25.52 2.61 33.41
CA ASP A 42 25.22 3.51 34.51
C ASP A 42 24.37 2.73 35.54
N THR A 43 25.00 2.24 36.59
CA THR A 43 24.37 1.47 37.67
C THR A 43 23.23 2.25 38.33
N LYS A 44 23.13 3.54 38.15
CA LYS A 44 22.05 4.41 38.64
C LYS A 44 20.81 4.41 37.71
N ARG A 45 20.93 4.06 36.41
CA ARG A 45 19.79 4.00 35.49
C ARG A 45 18.93 2.75 35.55
N ARG A 46 19.38 1.70 36.26
CA ARG A 46 18.58 0.49 36.51
C ARG A 46 17.29 0.71 37.33
N ALA A 47 17.15 1.88 37.95
CA ALA A 47 15.97 2.21 38.78
C ALA A 47 14.85 2.97 38.04
N VAL A 48 15.06 3.43 36.79
CA VAL A 48 14.08 4.30 36.09
C VAL A 48 13.34 3.60 34.93
N ALA A 49 13.65 2.34 34.63
CA ALA A 49 13.00 1.58 33.55
C ALA A 49 11.73 0.83 34.00
N ALA A 50 11.08 1.29 35.07
CA ALA A 50 9.76 0.79 35.45
C ALA A 50 8.72 1.84 35.04
N GLY A 51 8.01 1.61 33.94
CA GLY A 51 6.78 2.33 33.64
C GLY A 51 5.74 2.20 34.77
N PRO A 52 4.69 3.02 34.80
CA PRO A 52 3.71 3.01 35.89
C PRO A 52 3.01 1.65 35.96
N GLY A 53 3.48 0.78 36.88
CA GLY A 53 2.88 -0.52 37.17
C GLY A 53 3.81 -1.74 37.23
N GLY A 54 5.03 -1.67 36.70
CA GLY A 54 5.92 -2.85 36.64
C GLY A 54 7.23 -2.68 37.41
N ARG A 55 7.54 -3.57 38.35
CA ARG A 55 8.89 -3.72 38.90
C ARG A 55 9.80 -4.21 37.77
N ALA A 56 10.71 -3.34 37.28
CA ALA A 56 11.66 -3.68 36.23
C ALA A 56 12.40 -4.99 36.59
N GLY A 57 12.31 -5.98 35.72
CA GLY A 57 13.09 -7.21 35.79
C GLY A 57 12.54 -8.33 36.68
N THR A 58 11.32 -8.27 37.21
CA THR A 58 10.70 -9.43 37.89
C THR A 58 9.96 -10.30 36.86
N PRO A 59 10.27 -11.60 36.75
CA PRO A 59 9.51 -12.51 35.92
C PRO A 59 8.04 -12.53 36.33
N GLN A 60 7.14 -12.41 35.35
CA GLN A 60 5.70 -12.50 35.57
C GLN A 60 5.17 -13.71 34.79
N SER A 61 4.16 -14.39 35.33
CA SER A 61 3.49 -15.45 34.61
C SER A 61 2.67 -14.83 33.44
N LEU A 62 2.63 -15.50 32.30
CA LEU A 62 1.85 -15.06 31.14
C LEU A 62 0.36 -14.86 31.50
N SER A 63 -0.19 -15.73 32.35
CA SER A 63 -1.57 -15.63 32.88
C SER A 63 -1.80 -14.48 33.87
N GLY A 64 -0.73 -13.93 34.45
CA GLY A 64 -0.80 -12.78 35.36
C GLY A 64 -0.75 -11.41 34.65
N LEU A 65 -0.42 -11.40 33.38
CA LEU A 65 -0.44 -10.20 32.54
C LEU A 65 -1.91 -9.84 32.18
N ARG A 66 -2.35 -8.66 32.57
CA ARG A 66 -3.72 -8.20 32.26
C ARG A 66 -3.80 -7.66 30.86
N GLU A 67 -4.74 -8.16 30.04
CA GLU A 67 -5.05 -7.62 28.69
C GLU A 67 -5.52 -6.15 28.72
N ALA A 68 -6.01 -5.67 29.86
CA ALA A 68 -6.56 -4.31 30.00
C ALA A 68 -5.54 -3.17 29.75
N GLU A 69 -4.23 -3.45 29.71
CA GLU A 69 -3.19 -2.45 29.48
C GLU A 69 -2.87 -2.24 27.99
N LEU A 70 -3.47 -3.01 27.08
CA LEU A 70 -3.18 -2.99 25.64
C LEU A 70 -4.35 -2.48 24.80
N VAL A 71 -5.14 -1.54 25.34
CA VAL A 71 -6.20 -0.89 24.54
C VAL A 71 -5.55 -0.14 23.38
N ARG A 72 -5.87 -0.56 22.16
CA ARG A 72 -5.34 0.06 20.95
C ARG A 72 -5.84 1.49 20.79
N ILE A 73 -4.98 2.34 20.27
CA ILE A 73 -5.29 3.73 19.98
C ILE A 73 -5.70 3.82 18.52
N ALA A 74 -6.99 4.00 18.26
CA ALA A 74 -7.50 4.22 16.89
C ALA A 74 -6.95 5.54 16.33
N THR A 75 -6.48 5.51 15.09
CA THR A 75 -5.96 6.69 14.38
C THR A 75 -7.07 7.59 13.85
N GLY A 76 -8.32 7.11 13.85
CA GLY A 76 -9.45 7.80 13.24
C GLY A 76 -9.52 7.65 11.72
N ILE A 77 -8.59 6.87 11.13
CA ILE A 77 -8.55 6.51 9.70
C ILE A 77 -8.68 5.00 9.63
N SER A 78 -9.84 4.49 9.18
CA SER A 78 -10.18 3.07 9.25
C SER A 78 -9.24 2.20 8.41
N GLU A 79 -8.75 2.70 7.29
CA GLU A 79 -7.80 2.00 6.42
C GLU A 79 -6.38 1.94 7.05
N VAL A 80 -5.97 2.91 7.87
CA VAL A 80 -4.73 2.84 8.67
C VAL A 80 -4.90 1.85 9.82
N ASP A 81 -6.02 1.94 10.54
CA ASP A 81 -6.31 1.06 11.68
C ASP A 81 -6.41 -0.41 11.24
N ARG A 82 -6.99 -0.67 10.06
CA ARG A 82 -7.02 -1.99 9.45
C ARG A 82 -5.61 -2.59 9.30
N VAL A 83 -4.71 -1.84 8.67
CA VAL A 83 -3.33 -2.30 8.42
C VAL A 83 -2.54 -2.47 9.72
N LEU A 84 -2.81 -1.65 10.72
CA LEU A 84 -2.24 -1.78 12.06
C LEU A 84 -2.83 -2.95 12.87
N GLY A 85 -3.94 -3.54 12.41
CA GLY A 85 -4.66 -4.60 13.11
C GLY A 85 -5.56 -4.06 14.22
N GLY A 86 -6.14 -2.85 14.04
CA GLY A 86 -7.09 -2.20 14.92
C GLY A 86 -6.56 -0.94 15.64
N GLY A 87 -5.43 -0.40 15.21
CA GLY A 87 -4.84 0.83 15.75
C GLY A 87 -3.46 0.65 16.38
N LEU A 88 -2.89 1.75 16.89
CA LEU A 88 -1.58 1.78 17.53
C LEU A 88 -1.61 1.10 18.91
N VAL A 89 -0.53 0.42 19.23
CA VAL A 89 -0.34 -0.16 20.57
C VAL A 89 0.46 0.84 21.42
N PRO A 90 0.03 1.17 22.66
CA PRO A 90 0.81 2.03 23.56
C PRO A 90 2.24 1.52 23.72
N GLY A 91 3.22 2.41 23.65
CA GLY A 91 4.63 2.06 23.78
C GLY A 91 5.24 1.34 22.56
N SER A 92 4.51 1.20 21.47
CA SER A 92 5.03 0.63 20.22
C SER A 92 5.75 1.67 19.37
N ALA A 93 6.61 1.17 18.46
CA ALA A 93 7.25 1.96 17.42
C ALA A 93 6.82 1.48 16.03
N VAL A 94 6.26 2.38 15.24
CA VAL A 94 5.80 2.12 13.87
C VAL A 94 6.65 2.95 12.91
N LEU A 95 7.19 2.32 11.87
CA LEU A 95 7.90 3.00 10.77
C LEU A 95 6.96 3.13 9.57
N VAL A 96 6.81 4.34 9.05
CA VAL A 96 6.05 4.61 7.82
C VAL A 96 7.03 4.98 6.71
N GLY A 97 7.22 4.06 5.76
CA GLY A 97 8.06 4.19 4.58
C GLY A 97 7.30 4.59 3.32
N GLY A 98 8.04 4.92 2.28
CA GLY A 98 7.50 5.21 0.95
C GLY A 98 8.33 6.26 0.20
N GLU A 99 8.10 6.41 -1.10
CA GLU A 99 8.81 7.39 -1.93
C GLU A 99 8.58 8.84 -1.44
N PRO A 100 9.54 9.75 -1.67
CA PRO A 100 9.34 11.17 -1.42
C PRO A 100 8.14 11.71 -2.22
N GLY A 101 7.27 12.51 -1.58
CA GLY A 101 6.09 13.09 -2.22
C GLY A 101 4.88 12.16 -2.38
N ILE A 102 4.92 10.89 -1.91
CA ILE A 102 3.81 9.94 -2.01
C ILE A 102 2.61 10.30 -1.12
N GLY A 103 2.82 11.13 -0.07
CA GLY A 103 1.77 11.56 0.85
C GLY A 103 1.96 11.14 2.31
N LYS A 104 3.12 10.59 2.72
CA LYS A 104 3.38 10.14 4.11
C LYS A 104 3.05 11.18 5.17
N SER A 105 3.68 12.36 5.07
CA SER A 105 3.47 13.46 6.04
C SER A 105 2.04 13.98 6.03
N THR A 106 1.35 13.91 4.88
CA THR A 106 -0.07 14.25 4.76
C THR A 106 -0.93 13.26 5.53
N LEU A 107 -0.74 11.95 5.30
CA LEU A 107 -1.44 10.88 6.00
C LEU A 107 -1.26 10.98 7.52
N LEU A 108 -0.01 11.22 7.95
CA LEU A 108 0.30 11.28 9.39
C LEU A 108 -0.25 12.54 10.05
N LEU A 109 -0.33 13.66 9.35
CA LEU A 109 -0.98 14.85 9.89
C LEU A 109 -2.50 14.67 10.00
N GLN A 110 -3.13 13.98 9.05
CA GLN A 110 -4.54 13.56 9.13
C GLN A 110 -4.77 12.57 10.28
N ALA A 111 -3.87 11.58 10.43
CA ALA A 111 -3.92 10.64 11.55
C ALA A 111 -3.72 11.35 12.91
N ALA A 112 -2.82 12.34 12.98
CA ALA A 112 -2.65 13.15 14.19
C ALA A 112 -3.96 13.83 14.62
N ALA A 113 -4.72 14.38 13.67
CA ALA A 113 -6.03 14.96 13.96
C ALA A 113 -7.05 13.91 14.42
N GLY A 114 -7.10 12.75 13.76
CA GLY A 114 -7.98 11.64 14.15
C GLY A 114 -7.66 11.09 15.55
N LEU A 115 -6.38 11.00 15.91
CA LEU A 115 -5.91 10.55 17.23
C LEU A 115 -6.41 11.45 18.38
N THR A 116 -6.60 12.73 18.13
CA THR A 116 -7.09 13.68 19.16
C THR A 116 -8.57 13.50 19.46
N THR A 117 -9.37 13.00 18.51
CA THR A 117 -10.83 12.93 18.63
C THR A 117 -11.34 11.71 19.42
N GLY A 118 -10.55 10.64 19.55
CA GLY A 118 -10.84 9.42 20.32
C GLY A 118 -12.28 8.86 20.24
N PRO A 119 -12.51 7.57 20.48
CA PRO A 119 -13.87 7.05 20.56
C PRO A 119 -14.59 7.61 21.78
N ALA A 120 -15.79 8.18 21.56
CA ALA A 120 -16.75 8.63 22.57
C ALA A 120 -16.28 9.71 23.55
N GLY A 121 -15.87 10.90 23.06
CA GLY A 121 -15.83 12.10 23.92
C GLY A 121 -14.86 12.06 25.13
N GLY A 122 -13.85 11.19 25.07
CA GLY A 122 -12.81 11.13 26.11
C GLY A 122 -11.97 12.40 26.11
N ALA A 123 -11.43 12.78 27.27
CA ALA A 123 -10.55 13.93 27.46
C ALA A 123 -9.49 14.01 26.38
N GLY A 124 -9.25 15.21 25.83
CA GLY A 124 -8.37 15.47 24.71
C GLY A 124 -7.03 14.74 24.79
N ARG A 125 -6.73 13.99 23.75
CA ARG A 125 -5.49 13.20 23.61
C ARG A 125 -4.46 14.04 22.90
N ASN A 126 -3.38 14.41 23.59
CA ASN A 126 -2.33 15.21 22.98
C ASN A 126 -1.47 14.37 22.02
N VAL A 127 -1.13 14.96 20.87
CA VAL A 127 -0.18 14.43 19.90
C VAL A 127 0.99 15.39 19.79
N LEU A 128 2.22 14.87 19.80
CA LEU A 128 3.42 15.67 19.53
C LEU A 128 3.96 15.31 18.13
N TYR A 129 4.06 16.34 17.27
CA TYR A 129 4.59 16.22 15.92
C TYR A 129 5.96 16.91 15.86
N ALA A 130 7.03 16.13 15.86
CA ALA A 130 8.40 16.62 15.70
C ALA A 130 8.79 16.57 14.22
N THR A 131 9.15 17.70 13.65
CA THR A 131 9.58 17.83 12.26
C THR A 131 11.04 18.28 12.20
N GLY A 132 11.84 17.59 11.39
CA GLY A 132 13.22 17.99 11.08
C GLY A 132 13.40 18.52 9.67
N GLU A 133 12.37 18.47 8.82
CA GLU A 133 12.42 18.92 7.42
C GLU A 133 11.69 20.23 7.21
N GLU A 134 10.59 20.45 7.93
CA GLU A 134 9.72 21.61 7.77
C GLU A 134 9.68 22.48 9.03
N SER A 135 9.53 23.78 8.85
CA SER A 135 9.23 24.65 9.97
C SER A 135 7.79 24.42 10.47
N ALA A 136 7.53 24.76 11.73
CA ALA A 136 6.18 24.69 12.29
C ALA A 136 5.14 25.50 11.48
N GLY A 137 5.57 26.63 10.86
CA GLY A 137 4.74 27.41 9.96
C GLY A 137 4.34 26.68 8.68
N GLN A 138 5.26 25.88 8.09
CA GLN A 138 4.97 25.07 6.92
C GLN A 138 4.02 23.92 7.24
N VAL A 139 4.22 23.24 8.38
CA VAL A 139 3.26 22.23 8.87
C VAL A 139 1.87 22.83 9.08
N ARG A 140 1.79 24.05 9.67
CA ARG A 140 0.53 24.75 9.83
C ARG A 140 -0.15 25.07 8.49
N LEU A 141 0.61 25.52 7.47
CA LEU A 141 0.07 25.78 6.13
C LEU A 141 -0.49 24.50 5.50
N ARG A 142 0.20 23.37 5.67
CA ARG A 142 -0.28 22.04 5.23
C ARG A 142 -1.57 21.67 5.98
N ALA A 143 -1.61 21.81 7.31
CA ALA A 143 -2.80 21.55 8.11
C ALA A 143 -4.00 22.39 7.64
N GLY A 144 -3.77 23.67 7.27
CA GLY A 144 -4.81 24.54 6.71
C GLY A 144 -5.39 24.02 5.40
N ARG A 145 -4.54 23.56 4.46
CA ARG A 145 -5.01 22.96 3.20
C ARG A 145 -5.83 21.69 3.42
N LEU A 146 -5.50 20.93 4.46
CA LEU A 146 -6.20 19.70 4.83
C LEU A 146 -7.49 19.97 5.61
N GLY A 147 -7.80 21.22 5.95
CA GLY A 147 -8.97 21.57 6.77
C GLY A 147 -8.84 21.18 8.25
N LEU A 148 -7.63 20.91 8.74
CA LEU A 148 -7.39 20.42 10.10
C LEU A 148 -7.28 21.52 11.16
N LEU A 149 -7.35 22.80 10.76
CA LEU A 149 -7.31 23.93 11.68
C LEU A 149 -8.69 24.30 12.24
N GLU A 150 -9.75 23.67 11.76
CA GLU A 150 -11.11 23.90 12.22
C GLU A 150 -11.44 22.93 13.37
N GLY A 151 -11.97 23.46 14.47
CA GLY A 151 -12.34 22.67 15.66
C GLY A 151 -11.21 22.49 16.68
N SER A 152 -11.51 21.76 17.76
CA SER A 152 -10.61 21.58 18.92
C SER A 152 -9.43 20.61 18.68
N ALA A 153 -9.44 19.88 17.58
CA ALA A 153 -8.39 18.90 17.28
C ALA A 153 -7.01 19.56 17.12
N SER A 154 -6.96 20.74 16.49
CA SER A 154 -5.72 21.49 16.26
C SER A 154 -5.03 21.92 17.56
N ASP A 155 -5.79 22.20 18.61
CA ASP A 155 -5.25 22.66 19.91
C ASP A 155 -4.55 21.52 20.67
N LEU A 156 -4.82 20.27 20.29
CA LEU A 156 -4.25 19.07 20.89
C LEU A 156 -3.05 18.52 20.10
N ILE A 157 -2.69 19.13 18.97
CA ILE A 157 -1.52 18.78 18.19
C ILE A 157 -0.43 19.82 18.43
N SER A 158 0.60 19.44 19.18
CA SER A 158 1.79 20.27 19.39
C SER A 158 2.81 19.98 18.29
N VAL A 159 3.29 21.03 17.62
CA VAL A 159 4.30 20.91 16.56
C VAL A 159 5.61 21.51 17.04
N VAL A 160 6.71 20.78 16.89
CA VAL A 160 8.06 21.26 17.21
C VAL A 160 8.99 21.01 16.02
N ALA A 161 9.73 22.05 15.63
CA ALA A 161 10.82 21.94 14.66
C ALA A 161 12.12 21.65 15.44
N GLU A 162 12.49 20.37 15.55
CA GLU A 162 13.62 19.91 16.34
C GLU A 162 14.30 18.71 15.67
N THR A 163 15.62 18.65 15.71
CA THR A 163 16.43 17.57 15.14
C THR A 163 17.26 16.81 16.17
N ASP A 164 17.48 17.36 17.36
CA ASP A 164 18.15 16.63 18.45
C ASP A 164 17.21 15.64 19.11
N VAL A 165 17.55 14.35 19.08
CA VAL A 165 16.73 13.27 19.62
C VAL A 165 16.54 13.38 21.14
N GLY A 166 17.55 13.89 21.86
CA GLY A 166 17.47 14.07 23.31
C GLY A 166 16.42 15.12 23.66
N ARG A 167 16.41 16.24 22.95
CA ARG A 167 15.40 17.31 23.09
C ARG A 167 14.00 16.84 22.76
N ILE A 168 13.84 16.07 21.66
CA ILE A 168 12.56 15.49 21.28
C ILE A 168 12.02 14.59 22.40
N ILE A 169 12.86 13.74 22.99
CA ILE A 169 12.51 12.86 24.10
C ILE A 169 12.12 13.65 25.36
N ASP A 170 12.85 14.69 25.70
CA ASP A 170 12.56 15.54 26.86
C ASP A 170 11.20 16.25 26.69
N LEU A 171 10.93 16.83 25.51
CA LEU A 171 9.63 17.43 25.18
C LEU A 171 8.49 16.41 25.22
N ALA A 172 8.70 15.17 24.72
CA ALA A 172 7.71 14.12 24.79
C ALA A 172 7.40 13.71 26.23
N ARG A 173 8.39 13.65 27.12
CA ARG A 173 8.21 13.36 28.53
C ARG A 173 7.49 14.47 29.29
N GLU A 174 7.74 15.72 28.92
CA GLU A 174 7.07 16.88 29.49
C GLU A 174 5.60 16.94 29.05
N ALA A 175 5.34 16.85 27.75
CA ALA A 175 4.00 16.95 27.15
C ALA A 175 3.15 15.67 27.37
N ARG A 176 3.77 14.50 27.60
CA ARG A 176 3.12 13.19 27.75
C ARG A 176 2.05 12.92 26.68
N PRO A 177 2.41 13.02 25.38
CA PRO A 177 1.45 12.73 24.33
C PRO A 177 1.11 11.24 24.30
N ILE A 178 -0.06 10.90 23.74
CA ILE A 178 -0.40 9.50 23.46
C ILE A 178 0.42 8.95 22.29
N VAL A 179 0.78 9.83 21.34
CA VAL A 179 1.58 9.51 20.16
C VAL A 179 2.60 10.61 19.91
N LEU A 180 3.85 10.23 19.67
CA LEU A 180 4.90 11.06 19.11
C LEU A 180 5.10 10.70 17.64
N ILE A 181 5.00 11.67 16.74
CA ILE A 181 5.31 11.53 15.31
C ILE A 181 6.65 12.23 15.06
N VAL A 182 7.58 11.56 14.38
CA VAL A 182 8.90 12.09 14.00
C VAL A 182 9.02 12.08 12.47
N ASP A 183 9.03 13.26 11.86
CA ASP A 183 9.03 13.47 10.39
C ASP A 183 10.23 14.36 9.96
N SER A 184 11.36 13.76 9.51
CA SER A 184 11.65 12.35 9.31
C SER A 184 12.78 11.88 10.24
N ILE A 185 12.88 10.55 10.41
CA ILE A 185 13.98 9.96 11.22
C ILE A 185 15.36 10.23 10.59
N GLN A 186 15.45 10.52 9.29
CA GLN A 186 16.69 10.83 8.61
C GLN A 186 17.27 12.20 8.98
N THR A 187 16.45 13.13 9.46
CA THR A 187 16.88 14.47 9.85
C THR A 187 17.25 14.57 11.33
N VAL A 188 16.89 13.55 12.11
CA VAL A 188 17.15 13.51 13.55
C VAL A 188 18.59 13.06 13.84
N THR A 189 19.22 13.71 14.80
CA THR A 189 20.61 13.47 15.19
C THR A 189 20.75 13.18 16.69
N VAL A 190 21.82 12.51 17.01
CA VAL A 190 22.33 12.27 18.37
C VAL A 190 23.60 13.08 18.51
N ASP A 191 23.62 14.10 19.37
CA ASP A 191 24.77 15.01 19.51
C ASP A 191 26.07 14.31 19.90
N GLU A 192 25.98 13.20 20.65
CA GLU A 192 27.16 12.46 21.10
C GLU A 192 27.73 11.50 20.05
N LEU A 193 27.10 11.39 18.88
CA LEU A 193 27.53 10.51 17.79
C LEU A 193 28.03 11.31 16.61
N ASP A 194 29.26 11.02 16.17
CA ASP A 194 29.85 11.65 14.99
C ASP A 194 29.12 11.15 13.71
N GLY A 195 29.01 12.02 12.73
CA GLY A 195 28.41 11.72 11.43
C GLY A 195 27.25 12.65 11.08
N PRO A 196 26.98 12.82 9.79
CA PRO A 196 25.88 13.68 9.33
C PRO A 196 24.52 13.06 9.61
N ALA A 197 23.49 13.90 9.71
CA ALA A 197 22.10 13.47 9.72
C ALA A 197 21.83 12.52 8.53
N GLY A 198 20.99 11.50 8.74
CA GLY A 198 20.67 10.49 7.72
C GLY A 198 21.73 9.39 7.55
N SER A 199 22.89 9.47 8.20
CA SER A 199 23.84 8.35 8.22
C SER A 199 23.26 7.16 8.97
N VAL A 200 23.69 5.93 8.61
CA VAL A 200 23.21 4.69 9.21
C VAL A 200 23.33 4.69 10.74
N GLY A 201 24.45 5.20 11.25
CA GLY A 201 24.72 5.32 12.69
C GLY A 201 23.71 6.23 13.38
N GLN A 202 23.56 7.45 12.86
CA GLN A 202 22.63 8.46 13.40
C GLN A 202 21.18 7.97 13.40
N VAL A 203 20.69 7.47 12.27
CA VAL A 203 19.31 6.97 12.12
C VAL A 203 19.03 5.80 13.07
N ARG A 204 19.97 4.86 13.19
CA ARG A 204 19.82 3.70 14.06
C ARG A 204 19.81 4.09 15.54
N GLU A 205 20.74 4.91 15.97
CA GLU A 205 20.83 5.32 17.39
C GLU A 205 19.65 6.20 17.78
N SER A 206 19.23 7.14 16.91
CA SER A 206 18.04 7.96 17.15
C SER A 206 16.79 7.11 17.31
N ALA A 207 16.58 6.13 16.41
CA ALA A 207 15.45 5.21 16.50
C ALA A 207 15.50 4.36 17.78
N LEU A 208 16.67 3.84 18.18
CA LEU A 208 16.82 3.08 19.42
C LEU A 208 16.44 3.90 20.65
N ARG A 209 16.88 5.16 20.76
CA ARG A 209 16.53 6.04 21.89
C ARG A 209 15.03 6.34 21.93
N LEU A 210 14.41 6.61 20.78
CA LEU A 210 12.97 6.84 20.68
C LEU A 210 12.17 5.59 21.07
N MET A 211 12.62 4.41 20.67
CA MET A 211 11.97 3.14 21.05
C MET A 211 12.14 2.81 22.54
N GLU A 212 13.29 3.12 23.14
CA GLU A 212 13.48 2.96 24.58
C GLU A 212 12.52 3.88 25.35
N MET A 213 12.38 5.13 24.92
CA MET A 213 11.41 6.08 25.48
C MET A 213 9.97 5.56 25.29
N ALA A 214 9.61 5.12 24.06
CA ALA A 214 8.28 4.59 23.78
C ALA A 214 7.89 3.49 24.76
N LYS A 215 8.75 2.46 24.92
CA LYS A 215 8.51 1.32 25.83
C LYS A 215 8.52 1.71 27.30
N GLY A 216 9.41 2.63 27.68
CA GLY A 216 9.55 3.06 29.07
C GLY A 216 8.42 3.96 29.55
N ASP A 217 7.96 4.85 28.69
CA ASP A 217 6.98 5.89 29.02
C ASP A 217 5.56 5.57 28.52
N GLY A 218 5.38 4.46 27.76
CA GLY A 218 4.08 4.03 27.22
C GLY A 218 3.55 4.88 26.06
N ILE A 219 4.41 5.73 25.45
CA ILE A 219 4.06 6.62 24.36
C ILE A 219 4.25 5.87 23.04
N ALA A 220 3.23 5.80 22.18
CA ALA A 220 3.39 5.24 20.86
C ALA A 220 4.22 6.18 19.97
N VAL A 221 5.15 5.64 19.18
CA VAL A 221 6.04 6.43 18.31
C VAL A 221 5.81 6.04 16.86
N ILE A 222 5.60 7.05 16.01
CA ILE A 222 5.56 6.88 14.55
C ILE A 222 6.79 7.58 13.95
N LEU A 223 7.61 6.81 13.24
CA LEU A 223 8.80 7.30 12.55
C LEU A 223 8.50 7.38 11.06
N VAL A 224 8.75 8.52 10.44
CA VAL A 224 8.69 8.65 8.97
C VAL A 224 10.05 8.34 8.39
N GLY A 225 10.08 7.47 7.37
CA GLY A 225 11.29 7.12 6.63
C GLY A 225 11.13 7.31 5.13
N HIS A 226 12.16 7.80 4.45
CA HIS A 226 12.21 7.88 3.00
C HIS A 226 12.96 6.68 2.42
N VAL A 227 12.35 6.01 1.43
CA VAL A 227 13.04 4.96 0.66
C VAL A 227 13.89 5.65 -0.40
N THR A 228 15.20 5.41 -0.39
CA THR A 228 16.10 5.91 -1.43
C THR A 228 16.44 4.76 -2.39
N LYS A 229 16.31 5.01 -3.70
CA LYS A 229 16.68 4.03 -4.74
C LYS A 229 18.20 3.74 -4.77
N ASP A 230 19.01 4.67 -4.28
CA ASP A 230 20.48 4.64 -4.44
C ASP A 230 21.25 4.17 -3.19
N GLY A 231 20.60 3.79 -2.11
CA GLY A 231 21.22 3.18 -0.92
C GLY A 231 22.20 4.09 -0.14
N THR A 232 22.35 5.37 -0.48
CA THR A 232 23.30 6.32 0.15
C THR A 232 22.82 6.88 1.47
N LEU A 233 21.50 6.95 1.69
CA LEU A 233 20.89 7.32 2.97
C LEU A 233 20.32 6.06 3.64
N ALA A 234 20.42 6.00 4.97
CA ALA A 234 19.84 4.88 5.72
C ALA A 234 18.33 4.82 5.50
N GLY A 235 17.92 3.88 4.66
CA GLY A 235 16.52 3.66 4.34
C GLY A 235 15.80 2.85 5.42
N PRO A 236 14.48 2.61 5.25
CA PRO A 236 13.66 1.82 6.15
C PRO A 236 14.25 0.46 6.50
N LYS A 237 14.97 -0.20 5.58
CA LYS A 237 15.61 -1.51 5.81
C LYS A 237 16.52 -1.55 7.03
N THR A 238 17.20 -0.45 7.37
CA THR A 238 18.07 -0.36 8.55
C THR A 238 17.26 -0.44 9.85
N LEU A 239 16.01 0.04 9.84
CA LEU A 239 15.14 0.13 11.01
C LEU A 239 14.12 -1.03 11.10
N GLU A 240 13.88 -1.78 10.02
CA GLU A 240 12.87 -2.84 9.97
C GLU A 240 12.99 -3.87 11.09
N HIS A 241 14.23 -4.21 11.48
CA HIS A 241 14.45 -5.17 12.54
C HIS A 241 14.22 -4.59 13.94
N LEU A 242 14.30 -3.28 14.09
CA LEU A 242 14.19 -2.57 15.36
C LEU A 242 12.73 -2.30 15.73
N VAL A 243 11.95 -1.74 14.81
CA VAL A 243 10.57 -1.31 15.07
C VAL A 243 9.58 -2.49 15.18
N ASP A 244 8.41 -2.24 15.73
CA ASP A 244 7.38 -3.26 15.96
C ASP A 244 6.50 -3.46 14.72
N ALA A 245 6.24 -2.41 13.94
CA ALA A 245 5.55 -2.48 12.67
C ALA A 245 6.23 -1.60 11.62
N VAL A 246 6.16 -2.02 10.36
CA VAL A 246 6.65 -1.28 9.20
C VAL A 246 5.51 -1.20 8.20
N LEU A 247 5.10 0.03 7.90
CA LEU A 247 4.07 0.34 6.91
C LEU A 247 4.73 1.01 5.71
N ASN A 248 4.36 0.61 4.50
CA ASN A 248 4.80 1.25 3.27
C ASN A 248 3.61 1.87 2.55
N LEU A 249 3.72 3.15 2.23
CA LEU A 249 2.77 3.85 1.38
C LEU A 249 3.31 3.81 -0.06
N GLU A 250 2.57 3.15 -0.94
CA GLU A 250 2.95 2.82 -2.32
C GLU A 250 1.97 3.45 -3.32
N GLY A 251 2.40 3.62 -4.57
CA GLY A 251 1.59 4.11 -5.67
C GLY A 251 2.40 4.99 -6.62
N ASP A 252 1.92 5.16 -7.85
CA ASP A 252 2.53 6.07 -8.81
C ASP A 252 2.11 7.52 -8.50
N ARG A 253 3.04 8.47 -8.67
CA ARG A 253 2.77 9.91 -8.46
C ARG A 253 1.73 10.46 -9.43
N THR A 254 1.59 9.84 -10.58
CA THR A 254 0.61 10.21 -11.60
C THR A 254 -0.75 9.55 -11.38
N ALA A 255 -0.81 8.48 -10.58
CA ALA A 255 -2.05 7.81 -10.22
C ALA A 255 -2.73 8.49 -9.02
N THR A 256 -4.06 8.42 -8.97
CA THR A 256 -4.84 8.97 -7.86
C THR A 256 -4.79 8.09 -6.62
N LEU A 257 -4.60 6.78 -6.80
CA LEU A 257 -4.70 5.80 -5.73
C LEU A 257 -3.35 5.52 -5.04
N ARG A 258 -3.42 5.21 -3.73
CA ARG A 258 -2.29 4.84 -2.88
C ARG A 258 -2.65 3.61 -2.07
N LEU A 259 -1.70 2.71 -1.92
CA LEU A 259 -1.83 1.52 -1.09
C LEU A 259 -0.96 1.66 0.14
N LEU A 260 -1.51 1.38 1.31
CA LEU A 260 -0.76 1.26 2.56
C LEU A 260 -0.65 -0.23 2.90
N ARG A 261 0.57 -0.75 2.98
CA ARG A 261 0.85 -2.16 3.28
C ARG A 261 1.71 -2.30 4.52
N ALA A 262 1.47 -3.34 5.31
CA ALA A 262 2.38 -3.73 6.37
C ALA A 262 3.38 -4.76 5.85
N THR A 263 4.69 -4.45 5.86
CA THR A 263 5.74 -5.44 5.59
C THR A 263 6.20 -6.15 6.84
N LYS A 264 5.92 -5.57 8.00
CA LYS A 264 6.12 -6.14 9.34
C LYS A 264 5.02 -5.65 10.28
N ASN A 265 4.44 -6.55 11.06
CA ASN A 265 3.51 -6.17 12.12
C ASN A 265 3.54 -7.21 13.24
N ARG A 266 4.07 -6.84 14.42
CA ARG A 266 4.10 -7.72 15.59
C ARG A 266 2.75 -7.85 16.28
N PHE A 267 1.82 -6.96 15.98
CA PHE A 267 0.54 -6.83 16.66
C PHE A 267 -0.66 -7.22 15.78
N GLY A 268 -0.41 -7.58 14.53
CA GLY A 268 -1.46 -7.92 13.58
C GLY A 268 -0.93 -8.65 12.35
N SER A 269 -1.82 -8.90 11.41
CA SER A 269 -1.46 -9.50 10.11
C SER A 269 -0.67 -8.50 9.26
N THR A 270 0.24 -9.00 8.44
CA THR A 270 0.89 -8.25 7.36
C THR A 270 0.13 -8.36 6.04
N GLU A 271 -0.97 -9.12 6.02
CA GLU A 271 -1.77 -9.35 4.83
C GLU A 271 -2.87 -8.29 4.61
N GLU A 272 -3.03 -7.33 5.53
CA GLU A 272 -4.03 -6.26 5.37
C GLU A 272 -3.48 -5.11 4.53
N VAL A 273 -4.35 -4.55 3.67
CA VAL A 273 -4.03 -3.43 2.79
C VAL A 273 -5.04 -2.32 2.98
N GLY A 274 -4.56 -1.10 3.19
CA GLY A 274 -5.35 0.13 3.19
C GLY A 274 -5.32 0.79 1.82
N VAL A 275 -6.45 1.29 1.34
CA VAL A 275 -6.56 1.94 0.03
C VAL A 275 -7.00 3.39 0.21
N PHE A 276 -6.26 4.29 -0.41
CA PHE A 276 -6.49 5.73 -0.35
C PHE A 276 -6.52 6.34 -1.74
N GLU A 277 -7.25 7.43 -1.86
CA GLU A 277 -7.24 8.30 -3.04
C GLU A 277 -6.62 9.64 -2.68
N MET A 278 -5.72 10.16 -3.54
CA MET A 278 -5.16 11.49 -3.37
C MET A 278 -6.16 12.53 -3.83
N ALA A 279 -6.78 13.24 -2.90
CA ALA A 279 -7.74 14.31 -3.12
C ALA A 279 -7.14 15.69 -2.79
N GLU A 280 -7.86 16.78 -3.12
CA GLU A 280 -7.44 18.16 -2.77
C GLU A 280 -7.23 18.35 -1.26
N LYS A 281 -8.06 17.70 -0.43
CA LYS A 281 -7.99 17.75 1.04
C LYS A 281 -7.10 16.65 1.66
N GLY A 282 -6.21 16.04 0.88
CA GLY A 282 -5.29 15.01 1.37
C GLY A 282 -5.65 13.61 0.90
N LEU A 283 -5.32 12.61 1.71
CA LEU A 283 -5.62 11.21 1.43
C LEU A 283 -7.02 10.87 1.95
N ALA A 284 -7.91 10.51 1.03
CA ALA A 284 -9.26 10.04 1.33
C ALA A 284 -9.28 8.52 1.36
N GLU A 285 -9.99 7.93 2.32
CA GLU A 285 -10.16 6.48 2.42
C GLU A 285 -11.05 5.97 1.29
N VAL A 286 -10.60 4.94 0.59
CA VAL A 286 -11.41 4.25 -0.42
C VAL A 286 -12.10 3.07 0.24
N THR A 287 -13.35 3.28 0.65
CA THR A 287 -14.15 2.25 1.34
C THR A 287 -14.53 1.10 0.41
N ASP A 288 -14.66 1.38 -0.88
CA ASP A 288 -14.98 0.39 -1.93
C ASP A 288 -13.93 0.43 -3.07
N PRO A 289 -12.72 -0.11 -2.84
CA PRO A 289 -11.65 -0.08 -3.83
C PRO A 289 -11.99 -0.87 -5.09
N GLY A 290 -12.86 -1.88 -4.99
CA GLY A 290 -13.30 -2.65 -6.15
C GLY A 290 -13.98 -1.78 -7.22
N ARG A 291 -14.72 -0.74 -6.82
CA ARG A 291 -15.32 0.20 -7.78
C ARG A 291 -14.32 1.23 -8.31
N ALA A 292 -13.34 1.60 -7.51
CA ALA A 292 -12.37 2.63 -7.89
C ALA A 292 -11.43 2.18 -9.04
N PHE A 293 -11.23 0.86 -9.19
CA PHE A 293 -10.36 0.28 -10.22
C PHE A 293 -11.10 -0.24 -11.46
N LEU A 294 -12.42 -0.15 -11.46
CA LEU A 294 -13.24 -0.50 -12.62
C LEU A 294 -13.59 0.78 -13.39
N ALA A 295 -13.34 0.79 -14.69
CA ALA A 295 -13.67 1.95 -15.51
C ALA A 295 -15.19 2.22 -15.52
N THR A 296 -15.53 3.49 -15.40
CA THR A 296 -16.93 3.97 -15.45
C THR A 296 -17.45 4.23 -16.88
N THR A 297 -16.63 3.93 -17.90
CA THR A 297 -16.99 4.16 -19.28
C THR A 297 -18.12 3.25 -19.74
N ASP A 298 -19.17 3.86 -20.32
CA ASP A 298 -20.33 3.14 -20.85
C ASP A 298 -20.05 2.38 -22.16
N GLU A 299 -18.90 2.61 -22.80
CA GLU A 299 -18.51 1.95 -24.04
C GLU A 299 -17.95 0.55 -23.78
N HIS A 300 -18.56 -0.44 -24.42
CA HIS A 300 -18.13 -1.84 -24.39
C HIS A 300 -17.07 -2.09 -25.47
N ALA A 301 -15.84 -1.66 -25.19
CA ALA A 301 -14.75 -1.77 -26.13
C ALA A 301 -14.01 -3.12 -26.02
N PRO A 302 -13.58 -3.72 -27.15
CA PRO A 302 -12.67 -4.85 -27.15
C PRO A 302 -11.34 -4.52 -26.45
N GLY A 303 -10.78 -5.50 -25.75
CA GLY A 303 -9.50 -5.34 -25.05
C GLY A 303 -9.60 -4.98 -23.57
N SER A 304 -10.80 -4.94 -23.00
CA SER A 304 -11.01 -4.74 -21.56
C SER A 304 -11.63 -5.99 -20.92
N VAL A 305 -11.06 -6.42 -19.78
CA VAL A 305 -11.55 -7.56 -18.99
C VAL A 305 -11.36 -7.30 -17.51
N ALA A 306 -12.38 -7.52 -16.71
CA ALA A 306 -12.26 -7.47 -15.26
C ALA A 306 -11.50 -8.69 -14.72
N GLY A 307 -10.55 -8.44 -13.84
CA GLY A 307 -9.82 -9.45 -13.08
C GLY A 307 -9.94 -9.20 -11.59
N SER A 308 -9.48 -10.17 -10.79
CA SER A 308 -9.39 -10.00 -9.34
C SER A 308 -7.99 -10.32 -8.85
N SER A 309 -7.31 -9.32 -8.31
CA SER A 309 -6.08 -9.47 -7.53
C SER A 309 -6.40 -9.72 -6.07
N LEU A 310 -5.58 -10.49 -5.38
CA LEU A 310 -5.67 -10.66 -3.93
C LEU A 310 -4.45 -10.01 -3.27
N GLU A 311 -4.68 -8.89 -2.64
CA GLU A 311 -3.66 -8.19 -1.90
C GLU A 311 -3.76 -8.56 -0.42
N GLY A 312 -2.90 -9.50 -0.01
CA GLY A 312 -3.00 -10.12 1.30
C GLY A 312 -4.32 -10.88 1.48
N THR A 313 -5.21 -10.38 2.34
CA THR A 313 -6.55 -10.96 2.53
C THR A 313 -7.63 -10.25 1.72
N ARG A 314 -7.32 -9.10 1.11
CA ARG A 314 -8.30 -8.21 0.45
C ARG A 314 -8.36 -8.48 -1.06
N PRO A 315 -9.49 -8.94 -1.60
CA PRO A 315 -9.66 -9.00 -3.04
C PRO A 315 -9.88 -7.59 -3.60
N LEU A 316 -9.16 -7.26 -4.65
CA LEU A 316 -9.32 -6.03 -5.43
C LEU A 316 -9.77 -6.42 -6.83
N LEU A 317 -10.92 -5.92 -7.27
CA LEU A 317 -11.30 -6.03 -8.66
C LEU A 317 -10.64 -4.92 -9.45
N VAL A 318 -10.06 -5.28 -10.58
CA VAL A 318 -9.29 -4.37 -11.41
C VAL A 318 -9.63 -4.60 -12.87
N GLU A 319 -9.62 -3.54 -13.65
CA GLU A 319 -9.77 -3.63 -15.09
C GLU A 319 -8.41 -3.81 -15.76
N VAL A 320 -8.26 -4.90 -16.49
CA VAL A 320 -7.09 -5.18 -17.33
C VAL A 320 -7.41 -4.77 -18.74
N GLN A 321 -6.67 -3.81 -19.25
CA GLN A 321 -6.81 -3.28 -20.60
C GLN A 321 -5.66 -3.72 -21.48
N ALA A 322 -5.94 -4.11 -22.72
CA ALA A 322 -4.94 -4.49 -23.71
C ALA A 322 -5.27 -3.89 -25.08
N LEU A 323 -4.26 -3.39 -25.76
CA LEU A 323 -4.34 -2.94 -27.14
C LEU A 323 -3.33 -3.71 -27.98
N VAL A 324 -3.83 -4.34 -29.04
CA VAL A 324 -3.02 -5.06 -30.03
C VAL A 324 -3.14 -4.32 -31.37
N ALA A 325 -2.04 -3.82 -31.86
CA ALA A 325 -1.98 -3.09 -33.12
C ALA A 325 -1.03 -3.81 -34.11
N PRO A 326 -1.24 -3.68 -35.44
CA PRO A 326 -0.27 -4.17 -36.41
C PRO A 326 1.11 -3.58 -36.14
N GLY A 327 2.14 -4.42 -36.08
CA GLY A 327 3.52 -3.99 -35.85
C GLY A 327 4.04 -3.18 -37.05
N GLY A 328 4.84 -2.14 -36.75
CA GLY A 328 5.55 -1.37 -37.77
C GLY A 328 6.82 -2.08 -38.28
N TYR A 329 7.66 -1.32 -39.01
CA TYR A 329 8.98 -1.82 -39.41
C TYR A 329 9.89 -1.94 -38.20
N GLY A 330 10.32 -3.16 -37.88
CA GLY A 330 11.24 -3.47 -36.78
C GLY A 330 10.72 -4.56 -35.84
N SER A 331 11.33 -4.63 -34.64
CA SER A 331 10.88 -5.57 -33.59
C SER A 331 9.59 -5.09 -32.97
N PRO A 332 8.59 -5.96 -32.80
CA PRO A 332 7.33 -5.61 -32.16
C PRO A 332 7.51 -5.07 -30.74
N ARG A 333 6.79 -4.00 -30.41
CA ARG A 333 6.84 -3.37 -29.09
C ARG A 333 6.04 -4.16 -28.06
N ARG A 334 6.54 -4.23 -26.84
CA ARG A 334 5.86 -4.82 -25.69
C ARG A 334 5.92 -3.80 -24.56
N THR A 335 4.80 -3.19 -24.26
CA THR A 335 4.70 -2.15 -23.21
C THR A 335 3.68 -2.59 -22.17
N ALA A 336 4.07 -2.58 -20.91
CA ALA A 336 3.19 -2.87 -19.79
C ALA A 336 3.21 -1.73 -18.77
N SER A 337 2.07 -1.42 -18.21
CA SER A 337 1.89 -0.50 -17.09
C SER A 337 1.08 -1.20 -16.00
N GLY A 338 1.62 -1.26 -14.78
CA GLY A 338 1.00 -1.97 -13.66
C GLY A 338 1.13 -3.49 -13.71
N ILE A 339 1.77 -4.05 -14.75
CA ILE A 339 1.97 -5.48 -14.97
C ILE A 339 3.46 -5.72 -15.26
N ASP A 340 4.03 -6.81 -14.73
CA ASP A 340 5.44 -7.15 -15.02
C ASP A 340 5.67 -7.44 -16.50
N SER A 341 6.65 -6.76 -17.10
CA SER A 341 6.95 -6.86 -18.53
C SER A 341 7.42 -8.24 -18.94
N SER A 342 8.13 -8.96 -18.06
CA SER A 342 8.59 -10.33 -18.33
C SER A 342 7.41 -11.29 -18.32
N ARG A 343 6.43 -11.06 -17.42
CA ARG A 343 5.19 -11.84 -17.38
C ARG A 343 4.36 -11.62 -18.63
N LEU A 344 4.19 -10.37 -19.09
CA LEU A 344 3.52 -10.06 -20.36
C LEU A 344 4.18 -10.80 -21.52
N ALA A 345 5.51 -10.75 -21.66
CA ALA A 345 6.23 -11.42 -22.73
C ALA A 345 6.00 -12.94 -22.74
N LEU A 346 6.00 -13.56 -21.55
CA LEU A 346 5.71 -14.98 -21.38
C LEU A 346 4.28 -15.32 -21.81
N LEU A 347 3.27 -14.54 -21.38
CA LEU A 347 1.87 -14.78 -21.73
C LEU A 347 1.60 -14.61 -23.22
N VAL A 348 2.25 -13.64 -23.88
CA VAL A 348 2.22 -13.47 -25.34
C VAL A 348 2.74 -14.71 -26.06
N ALA A 349 3.84 -15.31 -25.60
CA ALA A 349 4.39 -16.52 -26.17
C ALA A 349 3.45 -17.74 -25.97
N VAL A 350 2.82 -17.87 -24.79
CA VAL A 350 1.84 -18.92 -24.50
C VAL A 350 0.60 -18.76 -25.36
N LEU A 351 0.06 -17.54 -25.52
CA LEU A 351 -1.07 -17.24 -26.41
C LEU A 351 -0.81 -17.70 -27.84
N GLY A 352 0.37 -17.35 -28.39
CA GLY A 352 0.77 -17.77 -29.73
C GLY A 352 0.87 -19.28 -29.89
N ARG A 353 1.58 -19.93 -29.01
CA ARG A 353 1.90 -21.36 -29.15
C ARG A 353 0.79 -22.31 -28.71
N ARG A 354 0.01 -21.95 -27.70
CA ARG A 354 -0.97 -22.85 -27.06
C ARG A 354 -2.42 -22.50 -27.38
N ALA A 355 -2.75 -21.23 -27.52
CA ALA A 355 -4.11 -20.77 -27.83
C ALA A 355 -4.36 -20.48 -29.32
N GLY A 356 -3.30 -20.37 -30.13
CA GLY A 356 -3.41 -20.01 -31.54
C GLY A 356 -3.69 -18.51 -31.78
N ILE A 357 -3.34 -17.67 -30.80
CA ILE A 357 -3.45 -16.21 -30.86
C ILE A 357 -2.07 -15.64 -31.23
N GLY A 358 -1.84 -15.43 -32.51
CA GLY A 358 -0.52 -15.02 -33.04
C GLY A 358 -0.23 -13.54 -32.84
N LEU A 359 0.47 -13.19 -31.77
CA LEU A 359 0.86 -11.81 -31.44
C LEU A 359 2.31 -11.47 -31.85
N GLY A 360 3.00 -12.38 -32.58
CA GLY A 360 4.42 -12.26 -32.89
C GLY A 360 4.78 -11.05 -33.75
N SER A 361 3.89 -10.60 -34.64
CA SER A 361 4.06 -9.45 -35.54
C SER A 361 3.29 -8.20 -35.11
N HIS A 362 2.69 -8.21 -33.92
CA HIS A 362 1.87 -7.10 -33.44
C HIS A 362 2.55 -6.36 -32.31
N ASP A 363 2.38 -5.06 -32.25
CA ASP A 363 2.66 -4.25 -31.08
C ASP A 363 1.60 -4.53 -30.01
N VAL A 364 2.05 -4.72 -28.77
CA VAL A 364 1.20 -5.08 -27.64
C VAL A 364 1.39 -4.07 -26.53
N TYR A 365 0.29 -3.51 -26.08
CA TYR A 365 0.21 -2.60 -24.95
C TYR A 365 -0.74 -3.22 -23.91
N ALA A 366 -0.33 -3.27 -22.66
CA ALA A 366 -1.15 -3.75 -21.57
C ALA A 366 -1.13 -2.74 -20.42
N ASN A 367 -2.27 -2.50 -19.82
CA ASN A 367 -2.42 -1.54 -18.73
C ASN A 367 -3.35 -2.10 -17.66
N LEU A 368 -2.97 -1.89 -16.40
CA LEU A 368 -3.84 -2.11 -15.26
C LEU A 368 -4.45 -0.77 -14.86
N ALA A 369 -5.77 -0.68 -14.89
CA ALA A 369 -6.46 0.56 -14.52
C ALA A 369 -6.19 0.96 -13.07
N GLY A 370 -6.08 2.29 -12.83
CA GLY A 370 -5.84 2.83 -11.48
C GLY A 370 -4.38 3.10 -11.13
N GLY A 371 -3.42 2.77 -12.03
CA GLY A 371 -1.98 3.08 -11.83
C GLY A 371 -1.33 2.29 -10.70
N LEU A 372 -1.85 1.12 -10.37
CA LEU A 372 -1.27 0.19 -9.39
C LEU A 372 -0.31 -0.78 -10.09
N GLU A 373 0.73 -1.19 -9.37
CA GLU A 373 1.53 -2.36 -9.72
C GLU A 373 1.04 -3.54 -8.88
N LEU A 374 0.47 -4.55 -9.54
CA LEU A 374 -0.04 -5.76 -8.90
C LEU A 374 0.67 -7.00 -9.47
N ASP A 375 1.25 -7.80 -8.59
CA ASP A 375 1.97 -9.03 -8.94
C ASP A 375 1.17 -10.26 -8.48
N ASP A 376 -0.07 -10.37 -8.98
CA ASP A 376 -0.96 -11.50 -8.67
C ASP A 376 -1.12 -12.40 -9.90
N PRO A 377 -0.72 -13.68 -9.83
CA PRO A 377 -0.90 -14.63 -10.93
C PRO A 377 -2.36 -14.78 -11.38
N GLY A 378 -3.33 -14.44 -10.52
CA GLY A 378 -4.75 -14.44 -10.86
C GLY A 378 -5.13 -13.50 -12.01
N LEU A 379 -4.27 -12.52 -12.31
CA LEU A 379 -4.44 -11.57 -13.39
C LEU A 379 -3.93 -12.06 -14.76
N ASP A 380 -3.30 -13.22 -14.85
CA ASP A 380 -2.83 -13.80 -16.12
C ASP A 380 -4.00 -14.06 -17.08
N LEU A 381 -5.06 -14.68 -16.56
CA LEU A 381 -6.22 -15.05 -17.37
C LEU A 381 -6.94 -13.80 -17.92
N PRO A 382 -7.32 -12.79 -17.12
CA PRO A 382 -7.94 -11.59 -17.67
C PRO A 382 -7.02 -10.86 -18.66
N LEU A 383 -5.71 -10.81 -18.46
CA LEU A 383 -4.76 -10.23 -19.40
C LEU A 383 -4.76 -10.98 -20.75
N CYS A 384 -4.73 -12.31 -20.72
CA CYS A 384 -4.80 -13.09 -21.95
C CYS A 384 -6.14 -12.96 -22.67
N LEU A 385 -7.26 -12.83 -21.93
CA LEU A 385 -8.56 -12.58 -22.51
C LEU A 385 -8.64 -11.16 -23.14
N ALA A 386 -8.09 -10.15 -22.49
CA ALA A 386 -8.02 -8.79 -23.00
C ALA A 386 -7.19 -8.72 -24.31
N LEU A 387 -6.02 -9.39 -24.35
CA LEU A 387 -5.21 -9.48 -25.55
C LEU A 387 -5.93 -10.20 -26.69
N ALA A 388 -6.62 -11.30 -26.41
CA ALA A 388 -7.37 -12.04 -27.41
C ALA A 388 -8.61 -11.26 -27.90
N SER A 389 -9.29 -10.56 -27.01
CA SER A 389 -10.41 -9.66 -27.29
C SER A 389 -9.98 -8.51 -28.22
N SER A 390 -8.89 -7.83 -27.88
CA SER A 390 -8.35 -6.73 -28.70
C SER A 390 -7.91 -7.21 -30.08
N LEU A 391 -7.18 -8.33 -30.20
CA LEU A 391 -6.74 -8.87 -31.49
C LEU A 391 -7.92 -9.28 -32.40
N ARG A 392 -8.99 -9.81 -31.82
CA ARG A 392 -10.16 -10.30 -32.55
C ARG A 392 -11.25 -9.25 -32.75
N ASP A 393 -11.05 -8.07 -32.20
CA ASP A 393 -12.03 -6.97 -32.18
C ASP A 393 -13.41 -7.45 -31.68
N LYS A 394 -13.42 -8.23 -30.59
CA LYS A 394 -14.61 -8.78 -29.97
C LYS A 394 -14.60 -8.52 -28.46
N PRO A 395 -15.61 -7.80 -27.94
CA PRO A 395 -15.66 -7.49 -26.52
C PRO A 395 -15.94 -8.73 -25.66
N VAL A 396 -15.54 -8.67 -24.39
CA VAL A 396 -15.90 -9.63 -23.33
C VAL A 396 -17.03 -9.00 -22.51
N PRO A 397 -18.04 -9.76 -22.02
CA PRO A 397 -19.13 -9.18 -21.24
C PRO A 397 -18.65 -8.35 -20.04
N ARG A 398 -19.31 -7.22 -19.78
CA ARG A 398 -18.96 -6.33 -18.65
C ARG A 398 -19.16 -6.95 -17.28
N ASP A 399 -20.14 -7.84 -17.17
CA ASP A 399 -20.49 -8.57 -15.95
C ASP A 399 -19.70 -9.87 -15.81
N LEU A 400 -18.64 -10.05 -16.61
CA LEU A 400 -17.72 -11.17 -16.54
C LEU A 400 -16.43 -10.77 -15.84
N VAL A 401 -16.02 -11.57 -14.86
CA VAL A 401 -14.70 -11.53 -14.23
C VAL A 401 -13.91 -12.77 -14.58
N ALA A 402 -12.63 -12.63 -14.85
CA ALA A 402 -11.72 -13.74 -15.11
C ALA A 402 -10.66 -13.83 -14.00
N ILE A 403 -10.39 -15.05 -13.53
CA ILE A 403 -9.46 -15.30 -12.42
C ILE A 403 -8.68 -16.58 -12.70
N GLY A 404 -7.35 -16.53 -12.78
CA GLY A 404 -6.54 -17.74 -12.95
C GLY A 404 -5.12 -17.47 -13.38
N GLU A 405 -4.21 -18.31 -12.92
CA GLU A 405 -2.81 -18.34 -13.36
C GLU A 405 -2.68 -19.18 -14.65
N ILE A 406 -1.78 -18.77 -15.53
CA ILE A 406 -1.49 -19.48 -16.78
C ILE A 406 -0.08 -20.07 -16.76
N GLY A 407 0.01 -21.38 -16.93
CA GLY A 407 1.28 -22.07 -17.08
C GLY A 407 1.79 -22.10 -18.53
N LEU A 408 3.04 -22.48 -18.73
CA LEU A 408 3.73 -22.52 -20.03
C LEU A 408 3.11 -23.52 -21.03
N LEU A 409 2.37 -24.50 -20.54
CA LEU A 409 1.67 -25.47 -21.40
C LEU A 409 0.29 -24.99 -21.81
N GLY A 410 -0.13 -23.79 -21.36
CA GLY A 410 -1.47 -23.23 -21.58
C GLY A 410 -2.53 -23.79 -20.64
N GLU A 411 -2.11 -24.52 -19.61
CA GLU A 411 -2.97 -24.96 -18.52
C GLU A 411 -3.36 -23.81 -17.64
N LEU A 412 -4.56 -23.89 -17.08
CA LEU A 412 -5.04 -22.94 -16.06
C LEU A 412 -4.83 -23.52 -14.67
N ARG A 413 -4.23 -22.76 -13.80
CA ARG A 413 -3.94 -23.12 -12.42
C ARG A 413 -4.81 -22.34 -11.46
N ALA A 414 -5.25 -23.02 -10.40
CA ALA A 414 -5.99 -22.39 -9.32
C ALA A 414 -5.12 -21.38 -8.58
N VAL A 415 -5.75 -20.27 -8.18
CA VAL A 415 -5.10 -19.22 -7.38
C VAL A 415 -5.66 -19.20 -5.95
N PRO A 416 -4.88 -18.70 -4.98
CA PRO A 416 -5.34 -18.58 -3.59
C PRO A 416 -6.58 -17.69 -3.48
N GLY A 417 -7.44 -17.97 -2.49
CA GLY A 417 -8.55 -17.09 -2.11
C GLY A 417 -9.68 -16.98 -3.13
N LEU A 418 -9.86 -17.97 -4.02
CA LEU A 418 -10.87 -17.93 -5.08
C LEU A 418 -12.27 -17.57 -4.56
N GLU A 419 -12.67 -18.12 -3.42
CA GLU A 419 -13.99 -17.82 -2.82
C GLU A 419 -14.13 -16.35 -2.43
N ARG A 420 -13.09 -15.74 -1.84
CA ARG A 420 -13.09 -14.32 -1.47
C ARG A 420 -13.18 -13.43 -2.71
N ARG A 421 -12.43 -13.77 -3.76
CA ARG A 421 -12.45 -13.06 -5.06
C ARG A 421 -13.83 -13.11 -5.71
N LEU A 422 -14.47 -14.28 -5.71
CA LEU A 422 -15.81 -14.45 -6.26
C LEU A 422 -16.90 -13.74 -5.46
N ARG A 423 -16.82 -13.76 -4.12
CA ARG A 423 -17.75 -13.00 -3.26
C ARG A 423 -17.65 -11.50 -3.51
N GLU A 424 -16.44 -10.99 -3.66
CA GLU A 424 -16.23 -9.57 -3.98
C GLU A 424 -16.75 -9.23 -5.38
N ALA A 425 -16.49 -10.08 -6.38
CA ALA A 425 -17.05 -9.92 -7.72
C ALA A 425 -18.59 -9.89 -7.71
N ALA A 426 -19.23 -10.83 -7.02
CA ALA A 426 -20.68 -10.87 -6.87
C ALA A 426 -21.24 -9.61 -6.17
N ARG A 427 -20.56 -9.13 -5.11
CA ARG A 427 -20.92 -7.90 -4.39
C ARG A 427 -20.87 -6.66 -5.29
N LEU A 428 -19.96 -6.62 -6.24
CA LEU A 428 -19.79 -5.52 -7.21
C LEU A 428 -20.69 -5.65 -8.44
N GLY A 429 -21.51 -6.72 -8.52
CA GLY A 429 -22.52 -6.92 -9.56
C GLY A 429 -22.07 -7.75 -10.75
N PHE A 430 -20.90 -8.38 -10.70
CA PHE A 430 -20.49 -9.36 -11.70
C PHE A 430 -21.38 -10.60 -11.60
N ARG A 431 -21.83 -11.11 -12.75
CA ARG A 431 -22.74 -12.24 -12.83
C ARG A 431 -22.08 -13.50 -13.32
N THR A 432 -20.95 -13.39 -14.01
CA THR A 432 -20.24 -14.51 -14.61
C THR A 432 -18.78 -14.49 -14.21
N ALA A 433 -18.22 -15.65 -13.81
CA ALA A 433 -16.80 -15.81 -13.52
C ALA A 433 -16.20 -16.94 -14.34
N ILE A 434 -15.09 -16.69 -15.06
CA ILE A 434 -14.28 -17.73 -15.70
C ILE A 434 -13.10 -18.07 -14.79
N VAL A 435 -12.99 -19.35 -14.41
CA VAL A 435 -11.98 -19.84 -13.46
C VAL A 435 -11.32 -21.13 -13.97
N PRO A 436 -10.15 -21.52 -13.43
CA PRO A 436 -9.46 -22.74 -13.80
C PRO A 436 -10.28 -23.98 -13.50
N GLY A 437 -10.29 -24.96 -14.44
CA GLY A 437 -10.94 -26.26 -14.29
C GLY A 437 -10.35 -27.12 -13.17
N SER A 438 -9.10 -26.88 -12.78
CA SER A 438 -8.47 -27.48 -11.60
C SER A 438 -9.17 -27.11 -10.28
N SER A 439 -9.94 -26.04 -10.26
CA SER A 439 -10.77 -25.64 -9.10
C SER A 439 -12.07 -26.48 -8.99
N ARG A 440 -12.41 -27.33 -9.98
CA ARG A 440 -13.69 -28.05 -10.08
C ARG A 440 -14.06 -28.89 -8.85
N THR A 441 -13.06 -29.47 -8.20
CA THR A 441 -13.26 -30.34 -7.04
C THR A 441 -13.71 -29.58 -5.79
N ASN A 442 -13.44 -28.25 -5.73
CA ASN A 442 -13.74 -27.36 -4.59
C ASN A 442 -14.25 -26.00 -5.10
N LEU A 443 -15.12 -25.99 -6.12
CA LEU A 443 -15.71 -24.72 -6.57
C LEU A 443 -16.60 -24.16 -5.46
N PRO A 444 -16.31 -22.97 -4.96
CA PRO A 444 -17.19 -22.33 -3.99
C PRO A 444 -18.50 -21.94 -4.67
N VAL A 445 -19.61 -22.24 -4.02
CA VAL A 445 -20.93 -21.75 -4.42
C VAL A 445 -21.11 -20.36 -3.84
N VAL A 446 -21.10 -19.36 -4.69
CA VAL A 446 -21.30 -17.96 -4.30
C VAL A 446 -22.60 -17.45 -4.89
N PRO A 447 -23.56 -17.02 -4.06
CA PRO A 447 -24.82 -16.47 -4.57
C PRO A 447 -24.60 -15.25 -5.47
N GLY A 448 -25.34 -15.19 -6.59
CA GLY A 448 -25.33 -14.03 -7.49
C GLY A 448 -24.26 -14.06 -8.59
N ILE A 449 -23.40 -15.09 -8.66
CA ILE A 449 -22.41 -15.24 -9.71
C ILE A 449 -22.37 -16.67 -10.25
N ASP A 450 -22.44 -16.84 -11.56
CA ASP A 450 -22.30 -18.12 -12.24
C ASP A 450 -20.81 -18.40 -12.52
N VAL A 451 -20.31 -19.55 -12.03
CA VAL A 451 -18.90 -19.89 -12.09
C VAL A 451 -18.62 -20.93 -13.18
N ILE A 452 -17.96 -20.52 -14.25
CA ILE A 452 -17.61 -21.32 -15.41
C ILE A 452 -16.16 -21.82 -15.26
N ALA A 453 -16.00 -23.09 -14.91
CA ALA A 453 -14.70 -23.72 -14.82
C ALA A 453 -14.22 -24.25 -16.19
N VAL A 454 -13.09 -23.79 -16.68
CA VAL A 454 -12.53 -24.14 -18.00
C VAL A 454 -11.19 -24.86 -17.89
N PRO A 455 -10.92 -25.84 -18.78
CA PRO A 455 -9.74 -26.70 -18.64
C PRO A 455 -8.41 -26.05 -19.05
N ASN A 456 -8.43 -25.08 -19.96
CA ASN A 456 -7.23 -24.46 -20.52
C ASN A 456 -7.53 -23.08 -21.11
N LEU A 457 -6.45 -22.35 -21.46
CA LEU A 457 -6.52 -21.00 -22.02
C LEU A 457 -7.36 -20.91 -23.30
N ARG A 458 -7.24 -21.87 -24.21
CA ARG A 458 -8.01 -21.88 -25.48
C ARG A 458 -9.52 -21.95 -25.21
N ALA A 459 -9.94 -22.82 -24.29
CA ALA A 459 -11.35 -22.92 -23.89
C ALA A 459 -11.85 -21.65 -23.20
N ALA A 460 -11.01 -21.02 -22.38
CA ALA A 460 -11.35 -19.74 -21.73
C ALA A 460 -11.60 -18.63 -22.76
N ILE A 461 -10.71 -18.49 -23.74
CA ILE A 461 -10.86 -17.48 -24.81
C ILE A 461 -12.11 -17.72 -25.63
N GLY A 462 -12.36 -18.98 -26.04
CA GLY A 462 -13.59 -19.35 -26.76
C GLY A 462 -14.82 -18.93 -25.97
N ARG A 463 -14.90 -19.34 -24.71
CA ARG A 463 -16.07 -19.08 -23.86
C ARG A 463 -16.30 -17.58 -23.58
N ALA A 464 -15.24 -16.84 -23.30
CA ALA A 464 -15.35 -15.40 -23.03
C ALA A 464 -15.87 -14.61 -24.25
N LEU A 465 -15.36 -14.92 -25.44
CA LEU A 465 -15.73 -14.22 -26.68
C LEU A 465 -17.10 -14.68 -27.25
N GLU A 466 -17.54 -15.92 -26.98
CA GLU A 466 -18.89 -16.38 -27.29
C GLU A 466 -19.94 -15.62 -26.46
N LEU A 467 -19.68 -15.46 -25.16
CA LEU A 467 -20.58 -14.72 -24.26
C LEU A 467 -20.69 -13.23 -24.67
N GLY A 468 -19.58 -12.62 -25.15
CA GLY A 468 -19.56 -11.24 -25.62
C GLY A 468 -20.32 -11.00 -26.95
N GLY A 469 -20.33 -12.01 -27.84
CA GLY A 469 -21.06 -11.94 -29.12
C GLY A 469 -22.59 -12.04 -28.97
N GLY A 470 -23.09 -12.59 -27.88
CA GLY A 470 -24.52 -12.73 -27.61
C GLY A 470 -25.23 -11.44 -27.13
N SER A 471 -24.47 -10.49 -26.59
CA SER A 471 -25.03 -9.23 -26.04
C SER A 471 -25.40 -8.19 -27.14
N ALA A 472 -24.84 -8.29 -28.35
CA ALA A 472 -25.15 -7.37 -29.45
C ALA A 472 -26.51 -7.60 -30.11
N ALA A 473 -27.21 -8.71 -29.81
CA ALA A 473 -28.47 -9.09 -30.48
C ALA A 473 -29.73 -8.51 -29.80
N HIS A 474 -29.62 -7.69 -28.74
CA HIS A 474 -30.83 -7.22 -28.01
C HIS A 474 -30.98 -5.67 -28.03
N SER A 475 -30.23 -4.91 -28.85
CA SER A 475 -30.37 -3.44 -28.97
C SER A 475 -31.07 -2.96 -30.25
N ASP A 476 -31.49 -3.84 -31.16
CA ASP A 476 -32.33 -3.45 -32.30
C ASP A 476 -33.84 -3.62 -31.97
N ALA A 477 -34.34 -2.68 -31.16
CA ALA A 477 -35.79 -2.39 -31.19
C ALA A 477 -36.01 -1.37 -32.30
N PRO A 478 -36.98 -1.61 -33.26
CA PRO A 478 -37.18 -0.68 -34.35
C PRO A 478 -37.70 0.65 -33.83
N GLU A 479 -37.03 1.73 -34.28
CA GLU A 479 -37.52 3.09 -34.12
C GLU A 479 -38.97 3.16 -34.66
N SER A 480 -39.91 3.46 -33.80
CA SER A 480 -41.28 3.76 -34.16
C SER A 480 -41.30 5.04 -35.02
N GLU A 481 -41.72 4.88 -36.29
CA GLU A 481 -42.02 5.98 -37.17
C GLU A 481 -42.93 7.01 -36.50
N VAL A 482 -42.46 8.24 -36.39
CA VAL A 482 -43.25 9.41 -36.02
C VAL A 482 -44.02 9.83 -37.25
N PRO A 483 -45.38 9.86 -37.28
CA PRO A 483 -46.16 10.28 -38.45
C PRO A 483 -45.95 11.78 -38.68
N ALA A 484 -45.65 12.13 -39.96
CA ALA A 484 -45.50 13.48 -40.45
C ALA A 484 -46.78 14.29 -40.30
N ALA A 485 -46.72 15.48 -39.73
CA ALA A 485 -47.82 16.43 -39.64
C ALA A 485 -48.14 17.04 -41.05
N PRO A 486 -49.40 17.30 -41.40
CA PRO A 486 -49.79 17.77 -42.72
C PRO A 486 -49.43 19.27 -42.94
N ALA A 487 -48.93 19.56 -44.13
CA ALA A 487 -48.59 20.89 -44.57
C ALA A 487 -49.84 21.79 -44.62
N GLY A 488 -49.82 22.84 -43.80
CA GLY A 488 -50.78 23.95 -43.86
C GLY A 488 -50.50 24.86 -45.05
N ARG A 489 -51.49 25.05 -45.85
CA ARG A 489 -51.52 25.95 -47.05
C ARG A 489 -51.41 27.40 -46.60
N GLY A 490 -50.68 28.16 -47.42
CA GLY A 490 -50.51 29.58 -47.28
C GLY A 490 -51.78 30.38 -47.51
N SER A 491 -51.81 31.58 -46.99
CA SER A 491 -52.61 32.70 -47.51
C SER A 491 -51.75 33.97 -47.50
N SER A 492 -51.65 34.50 -48.68
CA SER A 492 -51.16 35.84 -49.07
C SER A 492 -52.01 36.96 -48.47
N GLY A 493 -51.38 38.09 -48.21
CA GLY A 493 -52.09 39.39 -48.03
C GLY A 493 -51.20 40.43 -47.35
N VAL A 494 -50.56 41.20 -48.19
CA VAL A 494 -50.60 42.67 -48.42
C VAL A 494 -50.76 43.51 -47.11
N SER A 495 -49.80 44.29 -46.77
CA SER A 495 -49.59 45.76 -46.74
C SER A 495 -48.26 46.07 -46.07
#